data_ca5b455f166599ac2fce06f7432c046f
#
_entry.id   ca5b455f166599ac2fce06f7432c046f
#
_cell.length_a   1.000
_cell.length_b   1.000
_cell.length_c   1.000
_cell.angle_alpha   90.00
_cell.angle_beta   90.00
_cell.angle_gamma   90.00
#
_symmetry.space_group_name_H-M   'P 1'
#
loop_
_entity.id
_entity.type
_entity.pdbx_description
1 polymer ?
#
loop_
_entity_poly.entity_id
_entity_poly.type
_entity_poly.pdbx_seq_one_letter_code
_entity_poly.pdbx_strand_id
1 'polypeptide(L)'
;MTPDASIVVERVQTGVRLEKRLLKVLKAFAEYHDLTLGDLLEGIVLHAFDGKTPFTPASLGRIKDLKKFYGLELDSRASHRLKEDERKRRPSR
;
A
#
# COMPACT_ATOMS: atom_id res chain seq x y z
N MET A 1 21.51 -9.78 -18.55
CA MET A 1 20.43 -8.96 -18.01
C MET A 1 20.62 -7.51 -18.39
N THR A 2 19.59 -6.88 -18.83
CA THR A 2 19.63 -5.45 -19.11
C THR A 2 19.77 -4.71 -17.79
N PRO A 3 20.83 -3.96 -17.59
CA PRO A 3 21.01 -3.27 -16.31
C PRO A 3 20.00 -2.16 -16.10
N ASP A 4 19.43 -1.66 -17.16
CA ASP A 4 18.51 -0.55 -17.05
C ASP A 4 17.23 -0.85 -17.79
N ALA A 5 16.23 -1.28 -17.03
CA ALA A 5 14.90 -1.51 -17.56
C ALA A 5 13.95 -0.41 -17.14
N SER A 6 14.47 0.74 -16.73
CA SER A 6 13.62 1.81 -16.23
C SER A 6 12.84 2.44 -17.37
N ILE A 7 11.66 2.87 -17.01
CA ILE A 7 10.75 3.58 -17.91
C ILE A 7 10.57 4.97 -17.33
N VAL A 8 10.86 5.97 -18.15
CA VAL A 8 10.75 7.36 -17.71
C VAL A 8 9.31 7.80 -17.78
N VAL A 9 8.79 8.30 -16.66
CA VAL A 9 7.40 8.76 -16.60
C VAL A 9 7.37 10.11 -15.90
N GLU A 10 6.27 10.80 -16.05
CA GLU A 10 6.00 12.01 -15.30
C GLU A 10 5.12 11.65 -14.11
N ARG A 11 5.53 12.03 -12.90
CA ARG A 11 4.72 11.83 -11.70
C ARG A 11 4.20 13.16 -11.22
N VAL A 12 2.99 13.13 -10.67
CA VAL A 12 2.39 14.30 -10.06
C VAL A 12 2.10 14.02 -8.60
N GLN A 13 2.13 15.07 -7.79
CA GLN A 13 1.83 14.95 -6.37
C GLN A 13 0.33 14.80 -6.20
N THR A 14 -0.08 13.85 -5.36
CA THR A 14 -1.48 13.68 -5.03
C THR A 14 -1.59 13.26 -3.58
N GLY A 15 -2.75 13.45 -3.00
CA GLY A 15 -2.97 13.07 -1.62
C GLY A 15 -4.25 12.27 -1.48
N VAL A 16 -4.19 11.23 -0.66
CA VAL A 16 -5.36 10.43 -0.32
C VAL A 16 -5.35 10.16 1.17
N ARG A 17 -6.51 9.88 1.72
CA ARG A 17 -6.63 9.48 3.11
C ARG A 17 -6.82 7.98 3.15
N LEU A 18 -6.02 7.30 3.97
CA LEU A 18 -6.06 5.84 4.10
C LEU A 18 -6.27 5.49 5.57
N GLU A 19 -6.81 4.31 5.80
CA GLU A 19 -6.93 3.82 7.15
C GLU A 19 -5.55 3.75 7.80
N LYS A 20 -5.47 4.11 9.07
CA LYS A 20 -4.19 4.34 9.75
C LYS A 20 -3.29 3.12 9.76
N ARG A 21 -3.82 1.95 10.14
CA ARG A 21 -3.00 0.75 10.24
C ARG A 21 -2.66 0.17 8.88
N LEU A 22 -3.57 0.31 7.92
CA LEU A 22 -3.28 -0.06 6.54
C LEU A 22 -2.08 0.73 6.04
N LEU A 23 -2.04 2.03 6.31
CA LEU A 23 -0.92 2.86 5.89
C LEU A 23 0.38 2.42 6.57
N LYS A 24 0.33 2.06 7.86
CA LYS A 24 1.52 1.58 8.56
C LYS A 24 2.07 0.31 7.93
N VAL A 25 1.19 -0.62 7.57
CA VAL A 25 1.63 -1.86 6.91
C VAL A 25 2.24 -1.56 5.55
N LEU A 26 1.60 -0.68 4.77
CA LEU A 26 2.14 -0.29 3.47
C LEU A 26 3.53 0.32 3.59
N LYS A 27 3.70 1.26 4.52
CA LYS A 27 5.00 1.91 4.69
C LYS A 27 6.07 0.94 5.15
N ALA A 28 5.74 0.04 6.07
CA ALA A 28 6.70 -0.94 6.56
C ALA A 28 7.10 -1.91 5.46
N PHE A 29 6.14 -2.34 4.64
CA PHE A 29 6.42 -3.24 3.53
C PHE A 29 7.32 -2.55 2.50
N ALA A 30 7.01 -1.29 2.16
CA ALA A 30 7.83 -0.53 1.23
C ALA A 30 9.25 -0.38 1.75
N GLU A 31 9.39 -0.05 3.03
CA GLU A 31 10.71 0.11 3.65
C GLU A 31 11.51 -1.18 3.59
N TYR A 32 10.87 -2.30 3.87
CA TYR A 32 11.53 -3.60 3.83
C TYR A 32 12.10 -3.90 2.45
N HIS A 33 11.43 -3.48 1.41
CA HIS A 33 11.84 -3.74 0.03
C HIS A 33 12.62 -2.57 -0.58
N ASP A 34 12.95 -1.57 0.20
CA ASP A 34 13.66 -0.38 -0.29
C ASP A 34 12.90 0.34 -1.40
N LEU A 35 11.59 0.35 -1.28
CA LEU A 35 10.71 1.06 -2.21
C LEU A 35 10.16 2.32 -1.56
N THR A 36 9.86 3.32 -2.38
CA THR A 36 9.04 4.42 -1.88
C THR A 36 7.60 3.93 -1.81
N LEU A 37 6.79 4.60 -0.99
CA LEU A 37 5.37 4.26 -0.90
C LEU A 37 4.69 4.41 -2.25
N GLY A 38 5.02 5.46 -3.00
CA GLY A 38 4.45 5.66 -4.32
C GLY A 38 4.77 4.53 -5.28
N ASP A 39 6.04 4.09 -5.28
CA ASP A 39 6.46 2.99 -6.14
C ASP A 39 5.70 1.71 -5.79
N LEU A 40 5.57 1.42 -4.49
CA LEU A 40 4.81 0.25 -4.06
C LEU A 40 3.36 0.34 -4.53
N LEU A 41 2.72 1.48 -4.34
CA LEU A 41 1.32 1.64 -4.74
C LEU A 41 1.15 1.52 -6.24
N GLU A 42 2.07 2.10 -7.02
CA GLU A 42 2.03 1.97 -8.48
C GLU A 42 2.08 0.49 -8.88
N GLY A 43 2.98 -0.26 -8.26
CA GLY A 43 3.09 -1.68 -8.58
C GLY A 43 1.83 -2.46 -8.25
N ILE A 44 1.25 -2.19 -7.09
CA ILE A 44 0.00 -2.86 -6.69
C ILE A 44 -1.11 -2.56 -7.70
N VAL A 45 -1.27 -1.28 -8.06
CA VAL A 45 -2.34 -0.87 -8.97
C VAL A 45 -2.15 -1.45 -10.36
N LEU A 46 -0.91 -1.40 -10.88
CA LEU A 46 -0.65 -1.94 -12.21
C LEU A 46 -0.95 -3.43 -12.29
N HIS A 47 -0.57 -4.18 -11.26
CA HIS A 47 -0.91 -5.61 -11.22
C HIS A 47 -2.42 -5.81 -11.15
N ALA A 48 -3.08 -5.04 -10.30
CA ALA A 48 -4.52 -5.16 -10.15
C ALA A 48 -5.25 -4.85 -11.45
N PHE A 49 -4.79 -3.85 -12.19
CA PHE A 49 -5.39 -3.50 -13.49
C PHE A 49 -5.28 -4.65 -14.47
N ASP A 50 -4.22 -5.45 -14.39
CA ASP A 50 -4.05 -6.61 -15.26
C ASP A 50 -4.74 -7.86 -14.72
N GLY A 51 -5.45 -7.76 -13.61
CA GLY A 51 -6.06 -8.90 -12.96
C GLY A 51 -5.05 -9.85 -12.33
N LYS A 52 -3.87 -9.35 -12.00
CA LYS A 52 -2.80 -10.17 -11.43
C LYS A 52 -2.62 -9.88 -9.95
N THR A 53 -2.18 -10.90 -9.22
CA THR A 53 -1.82 -10.72 -7.81
C THR A 53 -0.51 -9.96 -7.72
N PRO A 54 -0.45 -8.86 -6.97
CA PRO A 54 0.76 -8.05 -6.90
C PRO A 54 1.85 -8.62 -5.99
N PHE A 55 1.56 -9.68 -5.23
CA PHE A 55 2.49 -10.18 -4.23
C PHE A 55 2.77 -11.65 -4.43
N THR A 56 4.05 -12.02 -4.23
CA THR A 56 4.46 -13.42 -4.19
C THR A 56 3.98 -14.05 -2.88
N PRO A 57 3.97 -15.40 -2.80
CA PRO A 57 3.65 -16.05 -1.51
C PRO A 57 4.54 -15.58 -0.37
N ALA A 58 5.83 -15.36 -0.62
CA ALA A 58 6.73 -14.85 0.41
C ALA A 58 6.34 -13.46 0.86
N SER A 59 5.98 -12.58 -0.08
CA SER A 59 5.53 -11.24 0.26
C SER A 59 4.21 -11.26 1.02
N LEU A 60 3.29 -12.16 0.64
CA LEU A 60 2.03 -12.29 1.36
C LEU A 60 2.27 -12.72 2.81
N GLY A 61 3.24 -13.62 3.03
CA GLY A 61 3.60 -14.02 4.39
C GLY A 61 4.14 -12.85 5.20
N ARG A 62 4.98 -12.01 4.57
CA ARG A 62 5.50 -10.83 5.25
C ARG A 62 4.39 -9.84 5.60
N ILE A 63 3.47 -9.64 4.66
CA ILE A 63 2.34 -8.75 4.90
C ILE A 63 1.50 -9.28 6.06
N LYS A 64 1.27 -10.58 6.11
CA LYS A 64 0.52 -11.18 7.20
C LYS A 64 1.18 -10.89 8.56
N ASP A 65 2.50 -11.01 8.62
CA ASP A 65 3.23 -10.69 9.84
C ASP A 65 3.12 -9.22 10.21
N LEU A 66 3.24 -8.34 9.23
CA LEU A 66 3.11 -6.91 9.47
C LEU A 66 1.70 -6.53 9.92
N LYS A 67 0.69 -7.15 9.33
CA LYS A 67 -0.68 -6.93 9.76
C LYS A 67 -0.85 -7.29 11.23
N LYS A 68 -0.30 -8.43 11.61
CA LYS A 68 -0.36 -8.87 13.02
C LYS A 68 0.39 -7.89 13.91
N PHE A 69 1.58 -7.48 13.50
CA PHE A 69 2.40 -6.58 14.29
C PHE A 69 1.70 -5.23 14.54
N TYR A 70 1.08 -4.69 13.52
CA TYR A 70 0.42 -3.38 13.62
C TYR A 70 -1.04 -3.47 14.02
N GLY A 71 -1.57 -4.67 14.18
CA GLY A 71 -2.97 -4.84 14.58
C GLY A 71 -3.96 -4.52 13.46
N LEU A 72 -3.56 -4.70 12.21
CA LEU A 72 -4.47 -4.49 11.09
C LEU A 72 -5.31 -5.74 10.90
N GLU A 73 -6.60 -5.64 11.23
CA GLU A 73 -7.52 -6.79 11.16
C GLU A 73 -8.45 -6.72 9.95
N LEU A 74 -8.36 -5.65 9.18
CA LEU A 74 -9.17 -5.49 7.98
C LEU A 74 -8.63 -6.37 6.86
N ASP A 75 -9.52 -6.84 6.02
CA ASP A 75 -9.16 -7.60 4.83
C ASP A 75 -10.01 -7.14 3.65
N SER A 76 -9.95 -7.87 2.54
CA SER A 76 -10.61 -7.43 1.31
C SER A 76 -12.12 -7.29 1.47
N ARG A 77 -12.72 -7.98 2.43
CA ARG A 77 -14.17 -7.88 2.65
C ARG A 77 -14.57 -6.51 3.17
N ALA A 78 -13.61 -5.76 3.72
CA ALA A 78 -13.87 -4.40 4.22
C ALA A 78 -13.78 -3.36 3.11
N SER A 79 -13.35 -3.75 1.93
CA SER A 79 -13.16 -2.82 0.82
C SER A 79 -14.46 -2.08 0.52
N HIS A 80 -14.35 -0.76 0.36
CA HIS A 80 -15.48 0.13 0.07
C HIS A 80 -16.51 0.21 1.20
N ARG A 81 -16.19 -0.33 2.38
CA ARG A 81 -17.09 -0.32 3.52
C ARG A 81 -16.55 0.50 4.68
N LEU A 82 -15.38 1.09 4.53
CA LEU A 82 -14.74 1.85 5.60
C LEU A 82 -15.35 3.24 5.67
N LYS A 83 -15.59 3.70 6.89
CA LYS A 83 -16.12 5.02 7.14
C LYS A 83 -15.20 5.71 8.16
N GLU A 84 -14.76 6.90 7.82
CA GLU A 84 -13.85 7.63 8.70
C GLU A 84 -14.56 8.05 9.98
N ASP A 85 -13.86 7.90 11.12
CA ASP A 85 -14.35 8.38 12.39
C ASP A 85 -14.10 9.89 12.44
N GLU A 86 -15.16 10.67 12.30
CA GLU A 86 -15.07 12.13 12.23
C GLU A 86 -14.51 12.71 13.52
N ARG A 87 -14.70 12.04 14.65
CA ARG A 87 -14.20 12.54 15.94
C ARG A 87 -12.69 12.49 16.02
N LYS A 88 -12.04 11.67 15.21
CA LYS A 88 -10.59 11.49 15.24
C LYS A 88 -9.90 12.22 14.11
N ARG A 89 -10.66 12.87 13.25
CA ARG A 89 -10.09 13.59 12.13
C ARG A 89 -9.55 14.93 12.62
N ARG A 90 -8.29 15.19 12.31
CA ARG A 90 -7.70 16.46 12.70
C ARG A 90 -8.15 17.54 11.74
N PRO A 91 -8.43 18.76 12.26
CA PRO A 91 -8.75 19.87 11.37
C PRO A 91 -7.60 20.16 10.42
N SER A 92 -7.93 20.57 9.22
CA SER A 92 -6.93 21.03 8.27
C SER A 92 -6.37 22.37 8.69
N ARG A 93 -5.16 22.62 8.26
CA ARG A 93 -4.50 23.87 8.56
C ARG A 93 -4.21 24.62 7.30
#